data_8eeb843e8cfc9a82fd1d94653beb6803
#
_entry.id   8eeb843e8cfc9a82fd1d94653beb6803
#
_cell.length_a   1.000
_cell.length_b   1.000
_cell.length_c   1.000
_cell.angle_alpha   90.00
_cell.angle_beta   90.00
_cell.angle_gamma   90.00
#
_symmetry.space_group_name_H-M   'P 1'
#
loop_
_entity.id
_entity.type
_entity.pdbx_description
1 polymer ?
#
loop_
_entity_poly.entity_id
_entity_poly.type
_entity_poly.pdbx_seq_one_letter_code
_entity_poly.pdbx_strand_id
1 'polypeptide(L)'
;DRALKPIKDSYDFILIDCPPQLSILTINALSCADGVLIPVKTDYLAYRGLTQLQDSIREIQELINPDLQVLGVIATLYDTRVTDDREILGLLKEEYNLLGVVKRLAVAKKGIYDGLAVVEQAPNSEIAAEYRAIAKMIISGNMKREEQCHG
;
A
#
# COMPACT_ATOMS: atom_id res chain seq x y z
N ASP A 1 -16.74 -8.82 -8.46
CA ASP A 1 -17.38 -9.64 -7.44
C ASP A 1 -17.81 -11.02 -7.96
N ARG A 2 -18.51 -11.14 -9.09
CA ARG A 2 -18.98 -12.42 -9.62
C ARG A 2 -17.86 -13.44 -9.88
N ALA A 3 -16.68 -12.99 -10.32
CA ALA A 3 -15.52 -13.85 -10.58
C ALA A 3 -14.86 -14.36 -9.29
N LEU A 4 -14.93 -13.62 -8.20
CA LEU A 4 -14.34 -13.97 -6.92
C LEU A 4 -15.24 -14.84 -6.04
N LYS A 5 -16.55 -14.83 -6.30
CA LYS A 5 -17.54 -15.57 -5.52
C LYS A 5 -17.21 -17.05 -5.29
N PRO A 6 -16.70 -17.82 -6.30
CA PRO A 6 -16.40 -19.24 -6.09
C PRO A 6 -15.25 -19.53 -5.13
N ILE A 7 -14.37 -18.55 -4.89
CA ILE A 7 -13.15 -18.71 -4.07
C ILE A 7 -13.19 -17.93 -2.77
N LYS A 8 -14.15 -17.02 -2.59
CA LYS A 8 -14.20 -16.09 -1.47
C LYS A 8 -14.18 -16.81 -0.10
N ASP A 9 -14.86 -17.92 0.01
CA ASP A 9 -14.94 -18.69 1.26
C ASP A 9 -13.73 -19.61 1.52
N SER A 10 -12.79 -19.68 0.56
CA SER A 10 -11.60 -20.53 0.65
C SER A 10 -10.35 -19.79 1.13
N TYR A 11 -10.42 -18.48 1.28
CA TYR A 11 -9.28 -17.63 1.63
C TYR A 11 -9.67 -16.57 2.66
N ASP A 12 -8.80 -16.32 3.63
CA ASP A 12 -8.96 -15.23 4.60
C ASP A 12 -8.76 -13.85 3.94
N PHE A 13 -7.89 -13.78 2.92
CA PHE A 13 -7.59 -12.56 2.17
C PHE A 13 -7.44 -12.85 0.68
N ILE A 14 -7.98 -11.95 -0.14
CA ILE A 14 -7.78 -11.92 -1.60
C ILE A 14 -7.12 -10.58 -1.94
N LEU A 15 -5.87 -10.61 -2.42
CA LEU A 15 -5.15 -9.42 -2.85
C LEU A 15 -5.26 -9.26 -4.36
N ILE A 16 -5.69 -8.09 -4.80
CA ILE A 16 -5.83 -7.76 -6.23
C ILE A 16 -4.76 -6.74 -6.57
N ASP A 17 -3.73 -7.16 -7.31
CA ASP A 17 -2.71 -6.26 -7.85
C ASP A 17 -3.28 -5.48 -9.04
N CYS A 18 -3.24 -4.15 -8.96
CA CYS A 18 -3.82 -3.26 -9.95
C CYS A 18 -2.74 -2.45 -10.67
N PRO A 19 -2.90 -2.17 -11.97
CA PRO A 19 -2.01 -1.25 -12.66
C PRO A 19 -2.12 0.16 -12.05
N PRO A 20 -1.05 0.99 -12.17
CA PRO A 20 -1.01 2.32 -11.53
C PRO A 20 -2.00 3.34 -12.14
N GLN A 21 -2.62 3.01 -13.25
CA GLN A 21 -3.60 3.86 -13.91
C GLN A 21 -5.01 3.50 -13.49
N LEU A 22 -5.87 4.51 -13.33
CA LEU A 22 -7.32 4.30 -13.14
C LEU A 22 -7.94 3.81 -14.46
N SER A 23 -7.84 2.51 -14.68
CA SER A 23 -8.40 1.82 -15.83
C SER A 23 -9.68 1.07 -15.45
N ILE A 24 -10.38 0.55 -16.44
CA ILE A 24 -11.55 -0.31 -16.19
C ILE A 24 -11.22 -1.51 -15.28
N LEU A 25 -9.98 -2.01 -15.32
CA LEU A 25 -9.53 -3.10 -14.46
C LEU A 25 -9.43 -2.64 -13.01
N THR A 26 -8.86 -1.46 -12.77
CA THR A 26 -8.75 -0.87 -11.43
C THR A 26 -10.13 -0.53 -10.87
N ILE A 27 -11.03 0.03 -11.68
CA ILE A 27 -12.42 0.30 -11.30
C ILE A 27 -13.13 -1.00 -10.91
N ASN A 28 -12.99 -2.07 -11.70
CA ASN A 28 -13.58 -3.37 -11.39
C ASN A 28 -13.03 -3.97 -10.09
N ALA A 29 -11.74 -3.81 -9.80
CA ALA A 29 -11.14 -4.25 -8.55
C ALA A 29 -11.71 -3.48 -7.36
N LEU A 30 -11.72 -2.15 -7.42
CA LEU A 30 -12.25 -1.28 -6.37
C LEU A 30 -13.76 -1.45 -6.15
N SER A 31 -14.51 -1.81 -7.20
CA SER A 31 -15.96 -2.06 -7.09
C SER A 31 -16.33 -3.30 -6.28
N CYS A 32 -15.38 -4.20 -6.01
CA CYS A 32 -15.64 -5.43 -5.26
C CYS A 32 -14.70 -5.64 -4.07
N ALA A 33 -13.77 -4.72 -3.84
CA ALA A 33 -12.84 -4.79 -2.72
C ALA A 33 -13.48 -4.23 -1.44
N ASP A 34 -13.09 -4.79 -0.30
CA ASP A 34 -13.46 -4.27 1.02
C ASP A 34 -12.54 -3.10 1.42
N GLY A 35 -11.30 -3.09 0.93
CA GLY A 35 -10.33 -2.05 1.22
C GLY A 35 -9.25 -1.87 0.17
N VAL A 36 -8.64 -0.69 0.15
CA VAL A 36 -7.53 -0.34 -0.74
C VAL A 36 -6.32 0.11 0.05
N LEU A 37 -5.16 -0.47 -0.30
CA LEU A 37 -3.84 -0.06 0.16
C LEU A 37 -3.15 0.69 -0.98
N ILE A 38 -2.55 1.83 -0.69
CA ILE A 38 -1.98 2.69 -1.73
C ILE A 38 -0.46 2.78 -1.54
N PRO A 39 0.34 2.02 -2.31
CA PRO A 39 1.79 2.22 -2.32
C PRO A 39 2.13 3.49 -3.09
N VAL A 40 2.91 4.38 -2.46
CA VAL A 40 3.33 5.67 -3.01
C VAL A 40 4.84 5.78 -2.92
N LYS A 41 5.48 6.10 -4.02
CA LYS A 41 6.89 6.44 -4.05
C LYS A 41 7.12 7.80 -3.40
N THR A 42 8.22 7.97 -2.66
CA THR A 42 8.57 9.22 -1.99
C THR A 42 9.14 10.27 -2.96
N ASP A 43 8.40 10.58 -4.02
CA ASP A 43 8.70 11.68 -4.93
C ASP A 43 7.46 12.56 -5.18
N TYR A 44 7.71 13.79 -5.61
CA TYR A 44 6.67 14.82 -5.78
C TYR A 44 5.58 14.43 -6.80
N LEU A 45 5.93 13.75 -7.89
CA LEU A 45 4.97 13.37 -8.91
C LEU A 45 4.03 12.29 -8.40
N ALA A 46 4.57 11.30 -7.68
CA ALA A 46 3.78 10.25 -7.06
C ALA A 46 2.86 10.81 -5.97
N TYR A 47 3.34 11.76 -5.16
CA TYR A 47 2.53 12.46 -4.15
C TYR A 47 1.37 13.24 -4.80
N ARG A 48 1.63 14.00 -5.88
CA ARG A 48 0.58 14.68 -6.64
C ARG A 48 -0.45 13.70 -7.23
N GLY A 49 0.01 12.56 -7.72
CA GLY A 49 -0.86 11.51 -8.25
C GLY A 49 -1.76 10.89 -7.19
N LEU A 50 -1.32 10.86 -5.93
CA LEU A 50 -2.10 10.33 -4.81
C LEU A 50 -3.39 11.13 -4.58
N THR A 51 -3.33 12.45 -4.67
CA THR A 51 -4.53 13.31 -4.52
C THR A 51 -5.57 12.99 -5.60
N GLN A 52 -5.14 12.87 -6.87
CA GLN A 52 -6.05 12.49 -7.96
C GLN A 52 -6.63 11.09 -7.79
N LEU A 53 -5.84 10.15 -7.29
CA LEU A 53 -6.31 8.80 -7.00
C LEU A 53 -7.38 8.81 -5.89
N GLN A 54 -7.20 9.63 -4.85
CA GLN A 54 -8.20 9.74 -3.78
C GLN A 54 -9.53 10.30 -4.28
N ASP A 55 -9.50 11.31 -5.16
CA ASP A 55 -10.72 11.83 -5.75
C ASP A 55 -11.47 10.74 -6.52
N SER A 56 -10.73 9.95 -7.30
CA SER A 56 -11.31 8.82 -8.04
C SER A 56 -11.83 7.71 -7.12
N ILE A 57 -11.17 7.44 -6.00
CA ILE A 57 -11.66 6.47 -5.00
C ILE A 57 -12.96 6.99 -4.37
N ARG A 58 -13.06 8.29 -4.06
CA ARG A 58 -14.31 8.89 -3.55
C ARG A 58 -15.47 8.74 -4.53
N GLU A 59 -15.23 8.99 -5.82
CA GLU A 59 -16.26 8.77 -6.85
C GLU A 59 -16.72 7.31 -6.88
N ILE A 60 -15.81 6.35 -6.74
CA ILE A 60 -16.16 4.93 -6.66
C ILE A 60 -16.94 4.62 -5.39
N GLN A 61 -16.57 5.19 -4.25
CA GLN A 61 -17.32 5.04 -2.99
C GLN A 61 -18.75 5.60 -3.10
N GLU A 62 -18.90 6.75 -3.74
CA GLU A 62 -20.21 7.40 -3.89
C GLU A 62 -21.13 6.68 -4.88
N LEU A 63 -20.57 6.18 -5.99
CA LEU A 63 -21.37 5.72 -7.12
C LEU A 63 -21.47 4.19 -7.26
N ILE A 64 -20.49 3.44 -6.71
CA ILE A 64 -20.32 2.01 -7.04
C ILE A 64 -20.19 1.14 -5.79
N ASN A 65 -19.27 1.47 -4.87
CA ASN A 65 -18.96 0.67 -3.70
C ASN A 65 -18.83 1.54 -2.44
N PRO A 66 -19.96 1.84 -1.76
CA PRO A 66 -19.96 2.67 -0.56
C PRO A 66 -19.19 2.09 0.63
N ASP A 67 -18.97 0.78 0.65
CA ASP A 67 -18.30 0.08 1.74
C ASP A 67 -16.77 0.03 1.56
N LEU A 68 -16.25 0.48 0.40
CA LEU A 68 -14.81 0.52 0.14
C LEU A 68 -14.08 1.42 1.14
N GLN A 69 -13.10 0.89 1.83
CA GLN A 69 -12.30 1.64 2.79
C GLN A 69 -10.89 1.93 2.27
N VAL A 70 -10.39 3.16 2.43
CA VAL A 70 -8.96 3.47 2.27
C VAL A 70 -8.25 3.04 3.54
N LEU A 71 -7.56 1.90 3.50
CA LEU A 71 -6.87 1.31 4.66
C LEU A 71 -5.66 2.15 5.05
N GLY A 72 -4.97 2.69 4.07
CA GLY A 72 -3.84 3.60 4.29
C GLY A 72 -2.85 3.61 3.12
N VAL A 73 -1.79 4.39 3.33
CA VAL A 73 -0.71 4.61 2.37
C VAL A 73 0.55 3.90 2.85
N ILE A 74 1.33 3.37 1.92
CA ILE A 74 2.64 2.77 2.18
C ILE A 74 3.67 3.58 1.38
N ALA A 75 4.56 4.30 2.08
CA ALA A 75 5.67 4.99 1.43
C ALA A 75 6.69 3.97 0.93
N THR A 76 7.05 4.03 -0.36
CA THR A 76 7.94 3.05 -0.99
C THR A 76 9.17 3.71 -1.59
N LEU A 77 10.23 2.92 -1.77
CA LEU A 77 11.50 3.35 -2.38
C LEU A 77 12.16 4.54 -1.66
N TYR A 78 11.87 4.73 -0.39
CA TYR A 78 12.41 5.82 0.42
C TYR A 78 13.93 5.74 0.57
N ASP A 79 14.63 6.84 0.30
CA ASP A 79 16.06 7.00 0.52
C ASP A 79 16.32 8.15 1.49
N THR A 80 16.81 7.83 2.68
CA THR A 80 17.10 8.80 3.75
C THR A 80 18.09 9.91 3.36
N ARG A 81 18.90 9.68 2.31
CA ARG A 81 19.91 10.62 1.83
C ARG A 81 19.33 11.70 0.90
N VAL A 82 18.13 11.47 0.37
CA VAL A 82 17.46 12.37 -0.57
C VAL A 82 16.57 13.33 0.22
N THR A 83 16.75 14.62 0.02
CA THR A 83 16.00 15.67 0.74
C THR A 83 14.53 15.63 0.35
N ASP A 84 14.23 15.55 -0.95
CA ASP A 84 12.87 15.48 -1.47
C ASP A 84 12.09 14.29 -0.88
N ASP A 85 12.74 13.11 -0.77
CA ASP A 85 12.12 11.92 -0.16
C ASP A 85 11.71 12.19 1.29
N ARG A 86 12.51 12.93 2.05
CA ARG A 86 12.20 13.27 3.45
C ARG A 86 11.05 14.26 3.56
N GLU A 87 11.00 15.25 2.68
CA GLU A 87 9.92 16.24 2.63
C GLU A 87 8.58 15.56 2.27
N ILE A 88 8.58 14.76 1.21
CA ILE A 88 7.38 14.01 0.80
C ILE A 88 6.93 13.02 1.89
N LEU A 89 7.86 12.33 2.54
CA LEU A 89 7.52 11.46 3.66
C LEU A 89 6.87 12.23 4.82
N GLY A 90 7.32 13.48 5.08
CA GLY A 90 6.70 14.39 6.05
C GLY A 90 5.24 14.64 5.70
N LEU A 91 4.96 15.07 4.46
CA LEU A 91 3.60 15.32 3.98
C LEU A 91 2.71 14.07 4.05
N LEU A 92 3.24 12.91 3.65
CA LEU A 92 2.49 11.66 3.74
C LEU A 92 2.11 11.29 5.19
N LYS A 93 2.94 11.61 6.18
CA LYS A 93 2.65 11.37 7.60
C LYS A 93 1.60 12.33 8.15
N GLU A 94 1.58 13.57 7.68
CA GLU A 94 0.66 14.60 8.15
C GLU A 94 -0.73 14.45 7.57
N GLU A 95 -0.82 14.08 6.29
CA GLU A 95 -2.08 14.10 5.54
C GLU A 95 -2.76 12.73 5.41
N TYR A 96 -2.01 11.63 5.61
CA TYR A 96 -2.51 10.29 5.34
C TYR A 96 -2.27 9.32 6.50
N ASN A 97 -3.09 8.28 6.57
CA ASN A 97 -2.83 7.13 7.42
C ASN A 97 -1.64 6.32 6.86
N LEU A 98 -0.42 6.65 7.28
CA LEU A 98 0.81 6.01 6.81
C LEU A 98 1.06 4.70 7.57
N LEU A 99 0.86 3.57 6.90
CA LEU A 99 1.01 2.23 7.47
C LEU A 99 2.46 1.77 7.57
N GLY A 100 3.33 2.24 6.68
CA GLY A 100 4.72 1.80 6.66
C GLY A 100 5.61 2.59 5.71
N VAL A 101 6.94 2.43 5.90
CA VAL A 101 7.97 3.09 5.09
C VAL A 101 8.97 2.05 4.58
N VAL A 102 8.83 1.66 3.34
CA VAL A 102 9.69 0.67 2.67
C VAL A 102 10.86 1.39 2.02
N LYS A 103 12.07 1.20 2.56
CA LYS A 103 13.29 1.81 2.04
C LYS A 103 13.73 1.19 0.72
N ARG A 104 14.45 1.99 -0.07
CA ARG A 104 15.13 1.53 -1.27
C ARG A 104 16.40 0.74 -0.88
N LEU A 105 16.39 -0.58 -1.03
CA LEU A 105 17.54 -1.43 -0.79
C LEU A 105 17.88 -2.30 -2.00
N ALA A 106 19.18 -2.51 -2.22
CA ALA A 106 19.69 -3.31 -3.34
C ALA A 106 19.25 -4.78 -3.26
N VAL A 107 19.02 -5.31 -2.07
CA VAL A 107 18.57 -6.69 -1.86
C VAL A 107 17.21 -6.97 -2.51
N ALA A 108 16.31 -5.99 -2.54
CA ALA A 108 15.01 -6.15 -3.17
C ALA A 108 15.12 -6.38 -4.69
N LYS A 109 16.14 -5.80 -5.35
CA LYS A 109 16.36 -6.00 -6.79
C LYS A 109 16.85 -7.41 -7.11
N LYS A 110 17.65 -8.01 -6.24
CA LYS A 110 18.19 -9.36 -6.47
C LYS A 110 17.09 -10.43 -6.44
N GLY A 111 16.10 -10.30 -5.52
CA GLY A 111 14.99 -11.23 -5.42
C GLY A 111 14.15 -11.34 -6.69
N ILE A 112 14.03 -10.24 -7.45
CA ILE A 112 13.29 -10.22 -8.72
C ILE A 112 13.90 -11.19 -9.73
N TYR A 113 15.23 -11.27 -9.81
CA TYR A 113 15.93 -12.21 -10.73
C TYR A 113 15.76 -13.67 -10.29
N ASP A 114 15.69 -13.91 -8.99
CA ASP A 114 15.60 -15.25 -8.41
C ASP A 114 14.13 -15.73 -8.27
N GLY A 115 13.15 -14.87 -8.57
CA GLY A 115 11.72 -15.13 -8.42
C GLY A 115 11.28 -15.28 -6.97
N LEU A 116 12.06 -14.75 -6.01
CA LEU A 116 11.81 -14.83 -4.57
C LEU A 116 11.32 -13.50 -4.01
N ALA A 117 10.36 -13.57 -3.10
CA ALA A 117 9.97 -12.39 -2.33
C ALA A 117 11.10 -11.97 -1.38
N VAL A 118 11.21 -10.65 -1.11
CA VAL A 118 12.25 -10.12 -0.22
C VAL A 118 12.18 -10.71 1.19
N VAL A 119 11.00 -11.09 1.64
CA VAL A 119 10.77 -11.72 2.95
C VAL A 119 11.33 -13.15 3.04
N GLU A 120 11.52 -13.80 1.89
CA GLU A 120 12.13 -15.13 1.75
C GLU A 120 13.64 -15.02 1.52
N GLN A 121 14.04 -14.13 0.59
CA GLN A 121 15.45 -13.96 0.22
C GLN A 121 16.28 -13.32 1.31
N ALA A 122 15.74 -12.35 2.02
CA ALA A 122 16.42 -11.59 3.07
C ALA A 122 15.52 -11.42 4.31
N PRO A 123 15.17 -12.52 5.01
CA PRO A 123 14.17 -12.53 6.08
C PRO A 123 14.51 -11.62 7.26
N ASN A 124 15.79 -11.34 7.47
CA ASN A 124 16.26 -10.48 8.57
C ASN A 124 16.53 -9.03 8.13
N SER A 125 16.18 -8.66 6.89
CA SER A 125 16.34 -7.30 6.41
C SER A 125 15.28 -6.36 6.96
N GLU A 126 15.61 -5.07 7.04
CA GLU A 126 14.69 -4.01 7.45
C GLU A 126 13.43 -3.96 6.56
N ILE A 127 13.58 -4.18 5.25
CA ILE A 127 12.44 -4.27 4.32
C ILE A 127 11.52 -5.44 4.70
N ALA A 128 12.08 -6.62 4.95
CA ALA A 128 11.28 -7.79 5.32
C ALA A 128 10.53 -7.56 6.65
N ALA A 129 11.16 -6.90 7.61
CA ALA A 129 10.52 -6.52 8.86
C ALA A 129 9.35 -5.56 8.63
N GLU A 130 9.52 -4.53 7.78
CA GLU A 130 8.48 -3.56 7.46
C GLU A 130 7.28 -4.22 6.75
N TYR A 131 7.51 -5.07 5.75
CA TYR A 131 6.42 -5.81 5.10
C TYR A 131 5.65 -6.72 6.07
N ARG A 132 6.36 -7.38 7.02
CA ARG A 132 5.70 -8.19 8.05
C ARG A 132 4.89 -7.33 9.03
N ALA A 133 5.37 -6.13 9.37
CA ALA A 133 4.63 -5.20 10.22
C ALA A 133 3.33 -4.74 9.54
N ILE A 134 3.39 -4.35 8.27
CA ILE A 134 2.22 -3.98 7.47
C ILE A 134 1.24 -5.16 7.38
N ALA A 135 1.72 -6.36 7.06
CA ALA A 135 0.89 -7.56 6.98
C ALA A 135 0.18 -7.86 8.32
N LYS A 136 0.86 -7.72 9.45
CA LYS A 136 0.26 -7.91 10.78
C LYS A 136 -0.84 -6.89 11.04
N MET A 137 -0.69 -5.63 10.66
CA MET A 137 -1.73 -4.60 10.80
C MET A 137 -2.98 -4.97 9.98
N ILE A 138 -2.80 -5.44 8.76
CA ILE A 138 -3.89 -5.88 7.88
C ILE A 138 -4.64 -7.06 8.52
N ILE A 139 -3.90 -8.09 8.94
CA ILE A 139 -4.47 -9.32 9.53
C ILE A 139 -5.23 -9.04 10.84
N SER A 140 -4.70 -8.14 11.67
CA SER A 140 -5.33 -7.80 12.95
C SER A 140 -6.50 -6.83 12.83
N GLY A 141 -6.76 -6.26 11.64
CA GLY A 141 -7.72 -5.17 11.45
C GLY A 141 -7.30 -3.85 12.09
N ASN A 142 -6.08 -3.77 12.64
CA ASN A 142 -5.54 -2.56 13.27
C ASN A 142 -4.69 -1.78 12.26
N MET A 143 -5.36 -0.97 11.43
CA MET A 143 -4.70 -0.16 10.38
C MET A 143 -4.19 1.19 10.89
N LYS A 144 -4.41 1.53 12.17
CA LYS A 144 -3.81 2.72 12.79
C LYS A 144 -2.45 2.33 13.35
N ARG A 145 -1.39 2.98 12.88
CA ARG A 145 -0.08 2.87 13.54
C ARG A 145 -0.22 3.58 14.90
N GLU A 146 0.03 2.88 16.00
CA GLU A 146 0.20 3.53 17.30
C GLU A 146 1.31 4.58 17.15
N GLU A 147 1.00 5.84 17.40
CA GLU A 147 2.01 6.88 17.55
C GLU A 147 2.96 6.37 18.65
N GLN A 148 4.19 6.03 18.26
CA GLN A 148 5.23 5.79 19.25
C GLN A 148 5.40 7.10 20.01
N CYS A 149 4.82 7.17 21.20
CA CYS A 149 5.13 8.18 22.19
C CYS A 149 6.64 8.14 22.43
N HIS A 150 7.35 9.04 21.79
CA HIS A 150 8.70 9.38 22.21
C HIS A 150 8.54 10.38 23.36
N GLY A 151 8.62 9.82 24.58
CA GLY A 151 8.90 10.61 25.79
C GLY A 151 10.34 11.07 25.76
#